data_a609a8481db28eb03224b60083c1916f
#
_entry.id   a609a8481db28eb03224b60083c1916f
#
_cell.length_a   1.000
_cell.length_b   1.000
_cell.length_c   1.000
_cell.angle_alpha   90.00
_cell.angle_beta   90.00
_cell.angle_gamma   90.00
#
_symmetry.space_group_name_H-M   'P 1'
#
loop_
_entity.id
_entity.type
_entity.pdbx_description
1 polymer ?
#
loop_
_entity_poly.entity_id
_entity_poly.type
_entity_poly.pdbx_seq_one_letter_code
_entity_poly.pdbx_strand_id
1 'polypeptide(L)'
;CQLPNIILLCCQIVSNTAIDMQKLLSLPPNLVSAFYELENVDRTEWFCTSDPVGMKLGSGGGTTWLLREWQKERDRKYLAEERIPTEKCIPTEKSLPAEKRILLHAGGQSRRLPGYAPSGKILTPIPVFRWARGQKLGQNLLSLQLPLYEKIMERAPERLRTLIASGDVYIRAEKPLQEIPDADVVCYGLWVDPLLATHHGVFISDRNQPESLDFMLQKPSLEELENLSKTHLFLMDIGIWLLSDRAVDLLMKRSQKADGALDVDTPYSDLKYYDLYADFGLSLGNHPRIEDEELNSLSVAILPLPGGEFYHYGTSRELLSST
;
A
#
# COMPACT_ATOMS: atom_id res chain seq x y z
N CYS A 1 5.94 21.16 64.99
CA CYS A 1 6.66 20.54 63.88
C CYS A 1 5.66 19.92 62.93
N GLN A 2 5.29 20.62 61.88
CA GLN A 2 4.48 20.13 60.80
C GLN A 2 5.39 19.90 59.58
N LEU A 3 5.43 18.65 59.10
CA LEU A 3 6.07 18.28 57.85
C LEU A 3 5.10 18.52 56.70
N PRO A 4 5.47 19.13 55.59
CA PRO A 4 4.59 19.31 54.44
C PRO A 4 4.48 18.03 53.62
N ASN A 5 3.22 17.72 53.20
CA ASN A 5 2.85 16.67 52.27
C ASN A 5 3.59 16.83 50.90
N ILE A 6 4.47 15.91 50.62
CA ILE A 6 5.00 15.74 49.27
C ILE A 6 3.93 15.01 48.45
N ILE A 7 3.22 15.75 47.64
CA ILE A 7 2.36 15.18 46.58
C ILE A 7 3.30 14.54 45.56
N LEU A 8 3.34 13.21 45.56
CA LEU A 8 3.95 12.42 44.50
C LEU A 8 3.09 12.61 43.24
N LEU A 9 3.49 13.55 42.39
CA LEU A 9 2.95 13.60 41.04
C LEU A 9 3.52 12.38 40.28
N CYS A 10 2.77 11.28 40.26
CA CYS A 10 3.00 10.20 39.31
C CYS A 10 2.74 10.79 37.90
N CYS A 11 3.77 11.30 37.27
CA CYS A 11 3.77 11.39 35.81
C CYS A 11 3.61 9.97 35.26
N GLN A 12 2.40 9.61 34.94
CA GLN A 12 2.18 8.56 33.97
C GLN A 12 2.83 9.03 32.68
N ILE A 13 4.06 8.58 32.47
CA ILE A 13 4.66 8.52 31.14
C ILE A 13 3.79 7.52 30.41
N VAL A 14 2.75 8.03 29.72
CA VAL A 14 2.16 7.32 28.60
C VAL A 14 3.33 7.19 27.64
N SER A 15 4.00 6.06 27.68
CA SER A 15 4.89 5.66 26.62
C SER A 15 4.00 5.57 25.37
N ASN A 16 4.01 6.62 24.58
CA ASN A 16 3.63 6.55 23.19
C ASN A 16 4.65 5.58 22.56
N THR A 17 4.40 4.29 22.66
CA THR A 17 5.08 3.31 21.85
C THR A 17 4.61 3.62 20.44
N ALA A 18 5.38 4.47 19.73
CA ALA A 18 5.22 4.59 18.29
C ALA A 18 5.26 3.16 17.77
N ILE A 19 4.19 2.74 17.11
CA ILE A 19 4.15 1.43 16.46
C ILE A 19 5.29 1.47 15.47
N ASP A 20 6.26 0.58 15.64
CA ASP A 20 7.39 0.44 14.72
C ASP A 20 6.82 0.03 13.35
N MET A 21 6.81 0.98 12.42
CA MET A 21 6.10 0.84 11.15
C MET A 21 7.10 0.97 10.01
N GLN A 22 7.33 -0.12 9.29
CA GLN A 22 8.23 -0.14 8.15
C GLN A 22 7.60 0.52 6.92
N LYS A 23 8.37 1.37 6.25
CA LYS A 23 7.98 2.01 4.98
C LYS A 23 8.79 1.37 3.85
N LEU A 24 8.11 0.68 2.95
CA LEU A 24 8.71 -0.05 1.85
C LEU A 24 8.36 0.65 0.53
N LEU A 25 9.36 1.02 -0.25
CA LEU A 25 9.16 1.87 -1.42
C LEU A 25 9.80 1.25 -2.67
N SER A 26 8.98 1.02 -3.69
CA SER A 26 9.47 0.69 -5.03
C SER A 26 9.76 1.99 -5.80
N LEU A 27 11.00 2.17 -6.26
CA LEU A 27 11.48 3.39 -6.93
C LEU A 27 12.12 3.05 -8.28
N PRO A 28 12.24 4.04 -9.20
CA PRO A 28 13.14 3.93 -10.34
C PRO A 28 14.57 3.63 -9.88
N PRO A 29 15.36 2.83 -10.62
CA PRO A 29 16.69 2.39 -10.19
C PRO A 29 17.67 3.52 -9.81
N ASN A 30 17.59 4.64 -10.51
CA ASN A 30 18.43 5.82 -10.26
C ASN A 30 18.13 6.55 -8.93
N LEU A 31 16.96 6.28 -8.31
CA LEU A 31 16.55 6.94 -7.08
C LEU A 31 16.78 6.10 -5.83
N VAL A 32 16.92 4.79 -5.96
CA VAL A 32 17.02 3.87 -4.80
C VAL A 32 18.13 4.26 -3.84
N SER A 33 19.33 4.56 -4.35
CA SER A 33 20.46 4.98 -3.51
C SER A 33 20.37 6.41 -3.00
N ALA A 34 19.81 7.32 -3.82
CA ALA A 34 19.72 8.73 -3.51
C ALA A 34 18.56 9.08 -2.56
N PHE A 35 17.54 8.24 -2.48
CA PHE A 35 16.30 8.50 -1.73
C PHE A 35 16.56 8.87 -0.27
N TYR A 36 17.42 8.13 0.40
CA TYR A 36 17.70 8.32 1.83
C TYR A 36 18.32 9.69 2.14
N GLU A 37 19.16 10.19 1.23
CA GLU A 37 19.77 11.51 1.35
C GLU A 37 18.80 12.61 0.95
N LEU A 38 18.04 12.41 -0.14
CA LEU A 38 17.07 13.40 -0.64
C LEU A 38 15.95 13.67 0.36
N GLU A 39 15.41 12.63 0.97
CA GLU A 39 14.30 12.73 1.95
C GLU A 39 14.80 12.82 3.39
N ASN A 40 16.09 12.67 3.65
CA ASN A 40 16.70 12.66 4.99
C ASN A 40 15.99 11.67 5.94
N VAL A 41 15.83 10.44 5.50
CA VAL A 41 15.10 9.38 6.22
C VAL A 41 16.05 8.27 6.69
N ASP A 42 15.67 7.61 7.80
CA ASP A 42 16.46 6.54 8.40
C ASP A 42 16.27 5.20 7.65
N ARG A 43 17.36 4.50 7.41
CA ARG A 43 17.39 3.15 6.84
C ARG A 43 16.86 2.05 7.78
N THR A 44 16.58 2.36 9.02
CA THR A 44 15.92 1.45 9.96
C THR A 44 14.41 1.44 9.77
N GLU A 45 13.82 2.59 9.38
CA GLU A 45 12.39 2.72 9.12
C GLU A 45 12.02 2.55 7.64
N TRP A 46 12.97 2.80 6.74
CA TRP A 46 12.73 2.81 5.30
C TRP A 46 13.56 1.76 4.58
N PHE A 47 12.90 1.08 3.64
CA PHE A 47 13.56 0.20 2.68
C PHE A 47 13.11 0.56 1.25
N CYS A 48 14.06 0.71 0.35
CA CYS A 48 13.81 1.05 -1.04
C CYS A 48 14.45 0.04 -1.96
N THR A 49 13.72 -0.38 -3.00
CA THR A 49 14.27 -1.17 -4.10
C THR A 49 13.63 -0.77 -5.43
N SER A 50 14.19 -1.23 -6.54
CA SER A 50 13.62 -1.10 -7.87
C SER A 50 13.21 -2.46 -8.41
N ASP A 51 12.27 -2.48 -9.35
CA ASP A 51 11.96 -3.71 -10.06
C ASP A 51 13.21 -4.26 -10.78
N PRO A 52 13.32 -5.59 -10.93
CA PRO A 52 14.42 -6.21 -11.65
C PRO A 52 14.52 -5.69 -13.10
N VAL A 53 15.73 -5.44 -13.56
CA VAL A 53 15.96 -4.90 -14.91
C VAL A 53 15.39 -5.83 -15.99
N GLY A 54 14.60 -5.27 -16.90
CA GLY A 54 14.01 -6.00 -18.02
C GLY A 54 12.74 -6.81 -17.67
N MET A 55 12.33 -6.88 -16.42
CA MET A 55 11.11 -7.56 -16.00
C MET A 55 9.94 -6.59 -15.83
N LYS A 56 8.74 -7.05 -16.21
CA LYS A 56 7.47 -6.40 -15.89
C LYS A 56 6.74 -7.31 -14.92
N LEU A 57 6.70 -6.93 -13.66
CA LEU A 57 6.11 -7.74 -12.60
C LEU A 57 4.60 -7.46 -12.38
N GLY A 58 4.11 -6.30 -12.77
CA GLY A 58 2.78 -5.82 -12.36
C GLY A 58 2.78 -5.36 -10.90
N SER A 59 1.68 -4.81 -10.42
CA SER A 59 1.57 -4.27 -9.06
C SER A 59 1.65 -5.37 -7.99
N GLY A 60 1.05 -6.53 -8.21
CA GLY A 60 1.13 -7.67 -7.30
C GLY A 60 2.50 -8.36 -7.29
N GLY A 61 3.08 -8.58 -8.47
CA GLY A 61 4.44 -9.11 -8.59
C GLY A 61 5.49 -8.17 -8.03
N GLY A 62 5.33 -6.86 -8.23
CA GLY A 62 6.16 -5.82 -7.62
C GLY A 62 6.06 -5.78 -6.09
N THR A 63 4.86 -5.99 -5.54
CA THR A 63 4.66 -6.18 -4.09
C THR A 63 5.47 -7.36 -3.58
N THR A 64 5.37 -8.51 -4.26
CA THR A 64 6.11 -9.73 -3.90
C THR A 64 7.62 -9.51 -3.95
N TRP A 65 8.10 -8.85 -4.99
CA TRP A 65 9.50 -8.50 -5.15
C TRP A 65 10.01 -7.61 -4.00
N LEU A 66 9.29 -6.52 -3.71
CA LEU A 66 9.65 -5.57 -2.67
C LEU A 66 9.71 -6.22 -1.29
N LEU A 67 8.72 -7.07 -0.95
CA LEU A 67 8.69 -7.82 0.30
C LEU A 67 9.85 -8.82 0.42
N ARG A 68 10.17 -9.54 -0.65
CA ARG A 68 11.30 -10.50 -0.66
C ARG A 68 12.65 -9.81 -0.46
N GLU A 69 12.88 -8.71 -1.15
CA GLU A 69 14.14 -7.96 -1.01
C GLU A 69 14.29 -7.36 0.39
N TRP A 70 13.19 -6.85 0.94
CA TRP A 70 13.16 -6.36 2.32
C TRP A 70 13.47 -7.47 3.34
N GLN A 71 12.85 -8.65 3.21
CA GLN A 71 13.15 -9.81 4.07
C GLN A 71 14.63 -10.22 3.98
N LYS A 72 15.17 -10.32 2.77
CA LYS A 72 16.60 -10.64 2.57
C LYS A 72 17.52 -9.65 3.27
N GLU A 73 17.21 -8.36 3.20
CA GLU A 73 18.02 -7.32 3.86
C GLU A 73 17.94 -7.41 5.38
N ARG A 74 16.77 -7.70 5.92
CA ARG A 74 16.58 -7.95 7.36
C ARG A 74 17.35 -9.19 7.84
N ASP A 75 17.20 -10.29 7.14
CA ASP A 75 17.90 -11.52 7.49
C ASP A 75 19.41 -11.32 7.46
N ARG A 76 19.92 -10.55 6.48
CA ARG A 76 21.34 -10.19 6.41
C ARG A 76 21.79 -9.35 7.60
N LYS A 77 21.01 -8.35 8.02
CA LYS A 77 21.30 -7.52 9.18
C LYS A 77 21.29 -8.35 10.46
N TYR A 78 20.26 -9.17 10.65
CA TYR A 78 20.15 -10.06 11.82
C TYR A 78 21.37 -11.01 11.96
N LEU A 79 21.76 -11.66 10.86
CA LEU A 79 22.92 -12.55 10.85
C LEU A 79 24.23 -11.80 11.15
N ALA A 80 24.35 -10.57 10.68
CA ALA A 80 25.54 -9.74 10.93
C ALA A 80 25.64 -9.29 12.41
N GLU A 81 24.50 -8.94 13.03
CA GLU A 81 24.43 -8.54 14.45
C GLU A 81 24.70 -9.72 15.40
N GLU A 82 24.13 -10.87 15.15
CA GLU A 82 24.27 -12.08 15.95
C GLU A 82 25.62 -12.80 15.73
N ARG A 83 26.44 -12.40 14.75
CA ARG A 83 27.70 -13.06 14.34
C ARG A 83 27.53 -14.55 14.03
N ILE A 84 26.36 -14.96 13.52
CA ILE A 84 26.07 -16.33 13.16
C ILE A 84 26.67 -16.63 11.78
N PRO A 85 27.44 -17.74 11.60
CA PRO A 85 27.95 -18.12 10.29
C PRO A 85 26.79 -18.42 9.33
N THR A 86 26.84 -17.84 8.13
CA THR A 86 25.80 -17.90 7.09
C THR A 86 25.38 -19.32 6.68
N GLU A 87 26.21 -20.31 6.95
CA GLU A 87 25.97 -21.72 6.59
C GLU A 87 24.98 -22.46 7.50
N LYS A 88 24.58 -21.88 8.64
CA LYS A 88 23.77 -22.57 9.66
C LYS A 88 22.31 -22.13 9.80
N CYS A 89 21.91 -21.09 9.13
CA CYS A 89 20.53 -20.60 9.22
C CYS A 89 19.85 -20.55 7.84
N ILE A 90 19.23 -21.68 7.46
CA ILE A 90 18.10 -21.65 6.54
C ILE A 90 16.87 -21.55 7.44
N PRO A 91 16.20 -20.40 7.55
CA PRO A 91 14.93 -20.32 8.28
C PRO A 91 13.93 -21.24 7.57
N THR A 92 13.43 -22.24 8.26
CA THR A 92 12.55 -23.27 7.72
C THR A 92 11.11 -22.81 7.50
N GLU A 93 10.75 -21.63 7.98
CA GLU A 93 9.45 -21.01 7.71
C GLU A 93 9.64 -19.50 7.48
N LYS A 94 9.42 -19.06 6.23
CA LYS A 94 9.53 -17.67 5.82
C LYS A 94 8.20 -16.92 6.07
N SER A 95 7.79 -16.80 7.33
CA SER A 95 6.71 -15.89 7.68
C SER A 95 7.18 -14.44 7.64
N LEU A 96 6.34 -13.55 7.16
CA LEU A 96 6.60 -12.12 7.24
C LEU A 96 6.69 -11.68 8.71
N PRO A 97 7.57 -10.71 9.03
CA PRO A 97 7.67 -10.18 10.38
C PRO A 97 6.33 -9.63 10.90
N ALA A 98 6.12 -9.71 12.20
CA ALA A 98 4.88 -9.30 12.86
C ALA A 98 4.63 -7.77 12.88
N GLU A 99 5.61 -6.97 12.43
CA GLU A 99 5.49 -5.52 12.39
C GLU A 99 4.58 -5.01 11.26
N LYS A 100 3.94 -3.87 11.50
CA LYS A 100 3.11 -3.19 10.49
C LYS A 100 3.99 -2.54 9.43
N ARG A 101 3.51 -2.49 8.16
CA ARG A 101 4.25 -1.98 7.01
C ARG A 101 3.37 -1.25 6.01
N ILE A 102 3.93 -0.20 5.43
CA ILE A 102 3.32 0.56 4.35
C ILE A 102 4.15 0.36 3.09
N LEU A 103 3.54 -0.17 2.04
CA LEU A 103 4.16 -0.38 0.73
C LEU A 103 3.67 0.68 -0.24
N LEU A 104 4.60 1.37 -0.89
CA LEU A 104 4.30 2.41 -1.87
C LEU A 104 4.90 2.05 -3.23
N HIS A 105 4.02 1.92 -4.23
CA HIS A 105 4.42 1.60 -5.59
C HIS A 105 4.71 2.88 -6.39
N ALA A 106 5.99 3.21 -6.57
CA ALA A 106 6.45 4.37 -7.31
C ALA A 106 7.53 4.06 -8.36
N GLY A 107 7.78 2.78 -8.66
CA GLY A 107 8.82 2.30 -9.57
C GLY A 107 8.52 2.46 -11.07
N GLY A 108 7.34 2.95 -11.42
CA GLY A 108 6.92 3.13 -12.81
C GLY A 108 7.80 4.11 -13.61
N GLN A 109 7.96 3.86 -14.92
CA GLN A 109 8.80 4.67 -15.82
C GLN A 109 8.28 6.09 -16.08
N SER A 110 7.16 6.50 -15.50
CA SER A 110 6.55 7.84 -15.61
C SER A 110 6.43 8.37 -17.05
N ARG A 111 6.26 7.49 -18.05
CA ARG A 111 6.21 7.86 -19.48
C ARG A 111 5.16 8.92 -19.82
N ARG A 112 4.04 8.93 -19.10
CA ARG A 112 2.93 9.89 -19.29
C ARG A 112 3.13 11.21 -18.54
N LEU A 113 4.19 11.29 -17.71
CA LEU A 113 4.59 12.48 -16.95
C LEU A 113 6.11 12.67 -17.08
N PRO A 114 6.63 12.96 -18.29
CA PRO A 114 8.07 12.93 -18.59
C PRO A 114 8.86 13.97 -17.80
N GLY A 115 8.27 15.11 -17.46
CA GLY A 115 8.92 16.16 -16.66
C GLY A 115 9.39 15.70 -15.27
N TYR A 116 8.75 14.68 -14.70
CA TYR A 116 9.07 14.12 -13.38
C TYR A 116 9.58 12.68 -13.44
N ALA A 117 9.82 12.15 -14.65
CA ALA A 117 10.37 10.80 -14.80
C ALA A 117 11.73 10.61 -14.11
N PRO A 118 12.67 11.56 -14.18
CA PRO A 118 13.97 11.43 -13.52
C PRO A 118 13.92 11.45 -12.00
N SER A 119 13.00 12.22 -11.40
CA SER A 119 12.84 12.36 -9.95
C SER A 119 11.82 11.38 -9.35
N GLY A 120 11.15 10.59 -10.20
CA GLY A 120 10.04 9.72 -9.79
C GLY A 120 8.78 10.53 -9.42
N LYS A 121 7.61 10.01 -9.72
CA LYS A 121 6.33 10.70 -9.47
C LYS A 121 6.09 10.99 -8.00
N ILE A 122 6.48 10.09 -7.12
CA ILE A 122 6.23 10.18 -5.68
C ILE A 122 6.99 11.34 -5.01
N LEU A 123 8.10 11.76 -5.60
CA LEU A 123 8.90 12.92 -5.16
C LEU A 123 8.53 14.20 -5.93
N THR A 124 7.43 14.20 -6.69
CA THR A 124 6.94 15.41 -7.35
C THR A 124 6.64 16.49 -6.32
N PRO A 125 7.27 17.69 -6.40
CA PRO A 125 6.94 18.79 -5.51
C PRO A 125 5.49 19.24 -5.73
N ILE A 126 4.72 19.31 -4.66
CA ILE A 126 3.32 19.78 -4.70
C ILE A 126 3.26 21.10 -3.95
N PRO A 127 3.09 22.22 -4.64
CA PRO A 127 3.07 23.56 -4.04
C PRO A 127 1.73 23.84 -3.37
N VAL A 128 1.48 23.26 -2.23
CA VAL A 128 0.30 23.54 -1.42
C VAL A 128 0.67 24.57 -0.35
N PHE A 129 0.24 25.81 -0.52
CA PHE A 129 0.57 26.91 0.38
C PHE A 129 -0.42 27.02 1.54
N ARG A 130 -0.38 26.09 2.48
CA ARG A 130 -1.20 26.14 3.70
C ARG A 130 -0.33 26.21 4.95
N TRP A 131 0.47 27.26 5.06
CA TRP A 131 1.38 27.52 6.18
C TRP A 131 0.73 27.36 7.56
N ALA A 132 -0.52 27.77 7.72
CA ALA A 132 -1.28 27.62 8.96
C ALA A 132 -1.47 26.17 9.40
N ARG A 133 -1.26 25.19 8.51
CA ARG A 133 -1.33 23.75 8.81
C ARG A 133 0.05 23.10 8.89
N GLY A 134 1.14 23.88 9.02
CA GLY A 134 2.50 23.36 9.13
C GLY A 134 3.10 22.82 7.83
N GLN A 135 2.52 23.13 6.68
CA GLN A 135 3.06 22.72 5.38
C GLN A 135 4.37 23.43 5.06
N LYS A 136 5.29 22.74 4.41
CA LYS A 136 6.64 23.21 4.07
C LYS A 136 6.76 23.45 2.57
N LEU A 137 7.68 24.37 2.16
CA LEU A 137 7.99 24.63 0.76
C LEU A 137 8.51 23.39 0.00
N GLY A 138 9.28 22.55 0.66
CA GLY A 138 9.90 21.38 0.07
C GLY A 138 9.04 20.11 0.12
N GLN A 139 7.74 20.21 0.40
CA GLN A 139 6.88 19.03 0.45
C GLN A 139 6.66 18.46 -0.96
N ASN A 140 6.66 17.16 -1.02
CA ASN A 140 6.40 16.38 -2.23
C ASN A 140 5.18 15.46 -2.02
N LEU A 141 4.82 14.71 -3.05
CA LEU A 141 3.67 13.82 -3.00
C LEU A 141 3.80 12.76 -1.90
N LEU A 142 5.00 12.22 -1.64
CA LEU A 142 5.25 11.27 -0.55
C LEU A 142 4.92 11.88 0.82
N SER A 143 5.47 13.05 1.12
CA SER A 143 5.26 13.72 2.41
C SER A 143 3.81 14.13 2.66
N LEU A 144 3.00 14.28 1.59
CA LEU A 144 1.57 14.58 1.68
C LEU A 144 0.72 13.33 1.90
N GLN A 145 1.10 12.19 1.32
CA GLN A 145 0.35 10.94 1.41
C GLN A 145 0.58 10.21 2.74
N LEU A 146 1.84 10.14 3.16
CA LEU A 146 2.29 9.28 4.26
C LEU A 146 1.51 9.46 5.57
N PRO A 147 1.18 10.67 6.04
CA PRO A 147 0.44 10.85 7.30
C PRO A 147 -0.94 10.21 7.32
N LEU A 148 -1.62 10.12 6.19
CA LEU A 148 -2.90 9.42 6.10
C LEU A 148 -2.71 7.91 6.23
N TYR A 149 -1.71 7.34 5.57
CA TYR A 149 -1.43 5.91 5.60
C TYR A 149 -0.97 5.44 6.98
N GLU A 150 -0.11 6.21 7.64
CA GLU A 150 0.30 5.97 9.03
C GLU A 150 -0.91 5.97 9.97
N LYS A 151 -1.77 6.98 9.88
CA LYS A 151 -2.99 7.07 10.68
C LYS A 151 -3.98 5.91 10.43
N ILE A 152 -4.08 5.41 9.20
CA ILE A 152 -4.88 4.23 8.88
C ILE A 152 -4.26 3.00 9.55
N MET A 153 -2.95 2.80 9.41
CA MET A 153 -2.27 1.64 9.97
C MET A 153 -2.23 1.64 11.50
N GLU A 154 -2.14 2.79 12.15
CA GLU A 154 -2.27 2.91 13.61
C GLU A 154 -3.60 2.37 14.12
N ARG A 155 -4.70 2.56 13.35
CA ARG A 155 -6.05 2.13 13.69
C ARG A 155 -6.41 0.73 13.18
N ALA A 156 -5.63 0.21 12.25
CA ALA A 156 -5.88 -1.10 11.68
C ALA A 156 -5.79 -2.20 12.74
N PRO A 157 -6.70 -3.19 12.74
CA PRO A 157 -6.58 -4.39 13.55
C PRO A 157 -5.20 -5.06 13.39
N GLU A 158 -4.75 -5.77 14.44
CA GLU A 158 -3.45 -6.46 14.45
C GLU A 158 -3.27 -7.47 13.31
N ARG A 159 -4.35 -7.97 12.77
CA ARG A 159 -4.35 -8.87 11.63
C ARG A 159 -3.95 -8.17 10.33
N LEU A 160 -4.31 -6.89 10.17
CA LEU A 160 -4.03 -6.09 8.97
C LEU A 160 -2.68 -5.40 9.11
N ARG A 161 -1.61 -6.09 8.72
CA ARG A 161 -0.24 -5.62 8.91
C ARG A 161 0.37 -4.95 7.69
N THR A 162 -0.25 -5.09 6.52
CA THR A 162 0.30 -4.56 5.27
C THR A 162 -0.68 -3.58 4.64
N LEU A 163 -0.26 -2.32 4.48
CA LEU A 163 -0.95 -1.35 3.63
C LEU A 163 -0.21 -1.25 2.31
N ILE A 164 -0.92 -1.37 1.20
CA ILE A 164 -0.40 -1.13 -0.16
C ILE A 164 -1.05 0.12 -0.71
N ALA A 165 -0.26 1.05 -1.24
CA ALA A 165 -0.77 2.24 -1.89
C ALA A 165 0.00 2.61 -3.17
N SER A 166 -0.69 3.34 -4.06
CA SER A 166 -0.09 3.90 -5.26
C SER A 166 0.72 5.16 -4.94
N GLY A 167 1.89 5.31 -5.57
CA GLY A 167 2.77 6.45 -5.37
C GLY A 167 2.45 7.67 -6.23
N ASP A 168 1.45 7.62 -7.11
CA ASP A 168 1.09 8.72 -8.00
C ASP A 168 -0.29 9.32 -7.73
N VAL A 169 -0.76 9.17 -6.50
CA VAL A 169 -2.02 9.76 -6.04
C VAL A 169 -1.81 10.63 -4.81
N TYR A 170 -2.64 11.63 -4.63
CA TYR A 170 -2.80 12.35 -3.37
C TYR A 170 -4.23 12.17 -2.90
N ILE A 171 -4.38 11.65 -1.69
CA ILE A 171 -5.67 11.39 -1.08
C ILE A 171 -5.78 12.28 0.15
N ARG A 172 -6.79 13.11 0.17
CA ARG A 172 -7.09 13.99 1.29
C ARG A 172 -8.32 13.46 2.01
N ALA A 173 -8.24 13.34 3.33
CA ALA A 173 -9.35 12.97 4.19
C ALA A 173 -9.50 14.01 5.30
N GLU A 174 -10.63 14.70 5.34
CA GLU A 174 -10.88 15.75 6.35
C GLU A 174 -11.67 15.23 7.57
N LYS A 175 -12.46 14.18 7.37
CA LYS A 175 -13.28 13.60 8.43
C LYS A 175 -12.54 12.50 9.20
N PRO A 176 -12.95 12.22 10.44
CA PRO A 176 -12.41 11.08 11.18
C PRO A 176 -12.60 9.77 10.41
N LEU A 177 -11.58 8.92 10.43
CA LEU A 177 -11.66 7.58 9.85
C LEU A 177 -12.70 6.74 10.62
N GLN A 178 -13.44 5.92 9.89
CA GLN A 178 -14.33 4.91 10.46
C GLN A 178 -13.53 3.80 11.14
N GLU A 179 -14.19 2.95 11.91
CA GLU A 179 -13.62 1.72 12.42
C GLU A 179 -13.27 0.79 11.25
N ILE A 180 -12.09 0.17 11.33
CA ILE A 180 -11.60 -0.71 10.28
C ILE A 180 -12.01 -2.14 10.64
N PRO A 181 -12.79 -2.85 9.80
CA PRO A 181 -13.21 -4.22 10.07
C PRO A 181 -12.03 -5.19 10.17
N ASP A 182 -12.18 -6.22 11.00
CA ASP A 182 -11.23 -7.33 11.08
C ASP A 182 -11.50 -8.34 9.95
N ALA A 183 -10.94 -8.07 8.79
CA ALA A 183 -11.05 -8.89 7.58
C ALA A 183 -9.66 -9.28 7.05
N ASP A 184 -9.58 -10.18 6.06
CA ASP A 184 -8.32 -10.51 5.39
C ASP A 184 -7.84 -9.37 4.49
N VAL A 185 -8.79 -8.68 3.86
CA VAL A 185 -8.54 -7.54 2.99
C VAL A 185 -9.53 -6.43 3.29
N VAL A 186 -9.05 -5.20 3.44
CA VAL A 186 -9.88 -4.01 3.54
C VAL A 186 -9.44 -2.99 2.51
N CYS A 187 -10.35 -2.59 1.62
CA CYS A 187 -10.08 -1.63 0.56
C CYS A 187 -10.82 -0.32 0.82
N TYR A 188 -10.13 0.81 0.65
CA TYR A 188 -10.77 2.11 0.71
C TYR A 188 -11.20 2.58 -0.68
N GLY A 189 -12.39 3.18 -0.74
CA GLY A 189 -12.93 3.76 -1.96
C GLY A 189 -13.62 5.09 -1.73
N LEU A 190 -14.06 5.72 -2.82
CA LEU A 190 -14.82 6.96 -2.78
C LEU A 190 -16.14 6.83 -3.54
N TRP A 191 -17.16 7.48 -2.99
CA TRP A 191 -18.39 7.77 -3.72
C TRP A 191 -18.09 8.86 -4.74
N VAL A 192 -18.21 8.53 -6.03
CA VAL A 192 -17.93 9.45 -7.13
C VAL A 192 -18.99 9.35 -8.21
N ASP A 193 -18.98 10.29 -9.14
CA ASP A 193 -19.78 10.18 -10.35
C ASP A 193 -19.39 8.94 -11.17
N PRO A 194 -20.37 8.18 -11.71
CA PRO A 194 -20.09 6.99 -12.51
C PRO A 194 -19.09 7.21 -13.65
N LEU A 195 -19.14 8.37 -14.30
CA LEU A 195 -18.23 8.70 -15.39
C LEU A 195 -16.76 8.72 -14.92
N LEU A 196 -16.49 9.26 -13.73
CA LEU A 196 -15.14 9.25 -13.15
C LEU A 196 -14.69 7.83 -12.82
N ALA A 197 -15.57 7.01 -12.27
CA ALA A 197 -15.28 5.63 -11.90
C ALA A 197 -14.88 4.75 -13.09
N THR A 198 -15.32 5.07 -14.33
CA THR A 198 -14.97 4.28 -15.54
C THR A 198 -13.46 4.22 -15.82
N HIS A 199 -12.67 5.10 -15.24
CA HIS A 199 -11.21 5.14 -15.44
C HIS A 199 -10.41 4.35 -14.40
N HIS A 200 -11.08 3.84 -13.37
CA HIS A 200 -10.47 3.21 -12.19
C HIS A 200 -11.00 1.80 -11.93
N GLY A 201 -10.46 1.14 -10.93
CA GLY A 201 -11.08 -0.02 -10.31
C GLY A 201 -12.35 0.41 -9.57
N VAL A 202 -13.33 -0.49 -9.48
CA VAL A 202 -14.61 -0.23 -8.83
C VAL A 202 -15.01 -1.42 -7.98
N PHE A 203 -15.26 -1.17 -6.72
CA PHE A 203 -15.79 -2.15 -5.77
C PHE A 203 -17.32 -2.11 -5.82
N ILE A 204 -17.93 -3.26 -6.01
CA ILE A 204 -19.39 -3.43 -6.04
C ILE A 204 -19.83 -4.12 -4.75
N SER A 205 -20.89 -3.63 -4.12
CA SER A 205 -21.49 -4.23 -2.92
C SER A 205 -23.02 -4.32 -3.04
N ASP A 206 -23.60 -5.32 -2.37
CA ASP A 206 -25.04 -5.39 -2.20
C ASP A 206 -25.51 -4.24 -1.29
N ARG A 207 -26.67 -3.67 -1.57
CA ARG A 207 -27.27 -2.56 -0.79
C ARG A 207 -27.56 -2.93 0.66
N ASN A 208 -27.79 -4.21 0.94
CA ASN A 208 -28.04 -4.71 2.28
C ASN A 208 -26.76 -5.01 3.05
N GLN A 209 -25.61 -5.11 2.35
CA GLN A 209 -24.29 -5.37 2.91
C GLN A 209 -23.23 -4.42 2.30
N PRO A 210 -23.35 -3.11 2.54
CA PRO A 210 -22.59 -2.08 1.84
C PRO A 210 -21.08 -2.13 2.13
N GLU A 211 -20.68 -2.75 3.23
CA GLU A 211 -19.26 -2.89 3.62
C GLU A 211 -18.63 -4.21 3.15
N SER A 212 -19.43 -5.15 2.60
CA SER A 212 -18.94 -6.41 2.06
C SER A 212 -18.72 -6.28 0.55
N LEU A 213 -17.54 -6.66 0.08
CA LEU A 213 -17.27 -6.71 -1.35
C LEU A 213 -18.06 -7.85 -1.99
N ASP A 214 -18.90 -7.53 -2.97
CA ASP A 214 -19.56 -8.53 -3.79
C ASP A 214 -18.63 -8.98 -4.92
N PHE A 215 -18.12 -8.05 -5.68
CA PHE A 215 -17.06 -8.25 -6.68
C PHE A 215 -16.39 -6.93 -7.07
N MET A 216 -15.24 -7.03 -7.72
CA MET A 216 -14.52 -5.89 -8.26
C MET A 216 -14.62 -5.84 -9.79
N LEU A 217 -14.61 -4.63 -10.35
CA LEU A 217 -14.49 -4.38 -11.79
C LEU A 217 -13.28 -3.50 -12.08
N GLN A 218 -12.66 -3.72 -13.24
CA GLN A 218 -11.58 -2.88 -13.73
C GLN A 218 -12.06 -2.07 -14.93
N LYS A 219 -12.09 -0.75 -14.77
CA LYS A 219 -12.48 0.22 -15.81
C LYS A 219 -13.78 -0.17 -16.51
N PRO A 220 -14.88 -0.34 -15.75
CA PRO A 220 -16.16 -0.69 -16.31
C PRO A 220 -16.68 0.39 -17.25
N SER A 221 -17.56 0.03 -18.16
CA SER A 221 -18.26 1.00 -18.98
C SER A 221 -19.28 1.80 -18.16
N LEU A 222 -19.62 3.01 -18.62
CA LEU A 222 -20.66 3.82 -17.96
C LEU A 222 -22.00 3.07 -17.93
N GLU A 223 -22.39 2.44 -19.01
CA GLU A 223 -23.62 1.65 -19.10
C GLU A 223 -23.65 0.51 -18.08
N GLU A 224 -22.53 -0.19 -17.89
CA GLU A 224 -22.41 -1.26 -16.89
C GLU A 224 -22.60 -0.71 -15.48
N LEU A 225 -21.96 0.42 -15.12
CA LEU A 225 -22.13 1.05 -13.82
C LEU A 225 -23.54 1.57 -13.59
N GLU A 226 -24.16 2.20 -14.59
CA GLU A 226 -25.55 2.67 -14.51
C GLU A 226 -26.53 1.51 -14.33
N ASN A 227 -26.29 0.37 -14.97
CA ASN A 227 -27.11 -0.82 -14.77
C ASN A 227 -26.92 -1.43 -13.39
N LEU A 228 -25.69 -1.58 -12.92
CA LEU A 228 -25.37 -2.09 -11.58
C LEU A 228 -25.91 -1.19 -10.47
N SER A 229 -25.87 0.12 -10.64
CA SER A 229 -26.36 1.09 -9.65
C SER A 229 -27.86 0.98 -9.35
N LYS A 230 -28.63 0.26 -10.17
CA LYS A 230 -30.05 -0.02 -9.89
C LYS A 230 -30.23 -0.99 -8.72
N THR A 231 -29.28 -1.90 -8.51
CA THR A 231 -29.36 -2.99 -7.50
C THR A 231 -28.21 -2.98 -6.50
N HIS A 232 -27.06 -2.45 -6.87
CA HIS A 232 -25.84 -2.42 -6.05
C HIS A 232 -25.44 -1.00 -5.69
N LEU A 233 -24.48 -0.90 -4.79
CA LEU A 233 -23.68 0.28 -4.53
C LEU A 233 -22.32 0.08 -5.20
N PHE A 234 -21.61 1.18 -5.49
CA PHE A 234 -20.24 1.09 -5.95
C PHE A 234 -19.36 2.17 -5.30
N LEU A 235 -18.11 1.81 -5.07
CA LEU A 235 -17.04 2.71 -4.64
C LEU A 235 -15.91 2.66 -5.66
N MET A 236 -15.42 3.82 -6.09
CA MET A 236 -14.19 3.90 -6.89
C MET A 236 -13.00 3.55 -6.02
N ASP A 237 -12.17 2.61 -6.47
CA ASP A 237 -10.90 2.28 -5.82
C ASP A 237 -9.94 3.48 -5.83
N ILE A 238 -9.41 3.83 -4.68
CA ILE A 238 -8.43 4.92 -4.50
C ILE A 238 -7.01 4.40 -4.28
N GLY A 239 -6.81 3.10 -4.43
CA GLY A 239 -5.50 2.48 -4.31
C GLY A 239 -4.96 2.40 -2.88
N ILE A 240 -5.81 2.32 -1.87
CA ILE A 240 -5.43 2.03 -0.47
C ILE A 240 -6.02 0.68 -0.09
N TRP A 241 -5.15 -0.32 0.08
CA TRP A 241 -5.51 -1.69 0.39
C TRP A 241 -4.77 -2.16 1.63
N LEU A 242 -5.51 -2.65 2.64
CA LEU A 242 -4.95 -3.27 3.83
C LEU A 242 -5.09 -4.78 3.70
N LEU A 243 -4.02 -5.51 3.96
CA LEU A 243 -3.97 -6.96 3.82
C LEU A 243 -3.48 -7.62 5.10
N SER A 244 -4.12 -8.75 5.44
CA SER A 244 -3.60 -9.69 6.44
C SER A 244 -2.35 -10.41 5.89
N ASP A 245 -1.56 -11.01 6.78
CA ASP A 245 -0.41 -11.83 6.33
C ASP A 245 -0.88 -12.99 5.44
N ARG A 246 -2.05 -13.61 5.73
CA ARG A 246 -2.65 -14.63 4.87
C ARG A 246 -2.92 -14.12 3.44
N ALA A 247 -3.49 -12.92 3.32
CA ALA A 247 -3.76 -12.32 2.00
C ALA A 247 -2.46 -12.00 1.26
N VAL A 248 -1.43 -11.51 1.97
CA VAL A 248 -0.09 -11.26 1.40
C VAL A 248 0.58 -12.55 0.95
N ASP A 249 0.53 -13.61 1.74
CA ASP A 249 1.12 -14.91 1.39
C ASP A 249 0.48 -15.49 0.12
N LEU A 250 -0.85 -15.39 -0.03
CA LEU A 250 -1.55 -15.79 -1.23
C LEU A 250 -1.18 -14.92 -2.45
N LEU A 251 -1.10 -13.59 -2.27
CA LEU A 251 -0.63 -12.68 -3.31
C LEU A 251 0.78 -13.07 -3.79
N MET A 252 1.69 -13.32 -2.85
CA MET A 252 3.06 -13.74 -3.14
C MET A 252 3.09 -15.09 -3.86
N LYS A 253 2.29 -16.06 -3.40
CA LYS A 253 2.16 -17.38 -4.03
C LYS A 253 1.68 -17.27 -5.48
N ARG A 254 0.68 -16.43 -5.76
CA ARG A 254 0.12 -16.25 -7.11
C ARG A 254 1.04 -15.46 -8.05
N SER A 255 1.95 -14.68 -7.51
CA SER A 255 2.98 -13.96 -8.29
C SER A 255 4.15 -14.85 -8.71
N GLN A 256 4.17 -16.12 -8.29
CA GLN A 256 5.20 -17.09 -8.63
C GLN A 256 4.76 -18.01 -9.77
N LYS A 257 5.72 -18.54 -10.53
CA LYS A 257 5.47 -19.60 -11.50
C LYS A 257 5.27 -20.93 -10.76
N ALA A 258 4.37 -21.77 -11.29
CA ALA A 258 4.01 -23.04 -10.67
C ALA A 258 5.19 -24.03 -10.52
N ASP A 259 6.17 -23.97 -11.42
CA ASP A 259 7.23 -24.96 -11.51
C ASP A 259 8.38 -24.77 -10.52
N GLY A 260 8.38 -23.71 -9.70
CA GLY A 260 9.32 -23.50 -8.59
C GLY A 260 10.81 -23.65 -8.92
N ALA A 261 11.16 -23.85 -10.18
CA ALA A 261 12.53 -23.99 -10.66
C ALA A 261 13.24 -22.65 -10.52
N LEU A 262 13.93 -22.49 -9.40
CA LEU A 262 14.92 -21.45 -9.22
C LEU A 262 16.07 -21.73 -10.19
N ASP A 263 16.17 -20.93 -11.25
CA ASP A 263 17.41 -20.85 -12.01
C ASP A 263 18.43 -20.15 -11.12
N VAL A 264 19.50 -20.84 -10.79
CA VAL A 264 20.55 -20.36 -9.88
C VAL A 264 21.21 -19.10 -10.44
N ASP A 265 21.24 -18.96 -11.76
CA ASP A 265 21.86 -17.82 -12.46
C ASP A 265 20.92 -16.62 -12.63
N THR A 266 19.60 -16.80 -12.43
CA THR A 266 18.60 -15.75 -12.47
C THR A 266 17.68 -15.85 -11.26
N PRO A 267 18.08 -15.28 -10.10
CA PRO A 267 17.41 -15.47 -8.80
C PRO A 267 15.95 -14.97 -8.75
N TYR A 268 15.39 -14.47 -9.85
CA TYR A 268 14.04 -13.92 -9.97
C TYR A 268 13.23 -14.58 -11.10
N SER A 269 13.77 -15.64 -11.71
CA SER A 269 13.12 -16.36 -12.81
C SER A 269 11.79 -17.03 -12.40
N ASP A 270 11.57 -17.20 -11.09
CA ASP A 270 10.35 -17.73 -10.52
C ASP A 270 9.19 -16.73 -10.45
N LEU A 271 9.43 -15.42 -10.62
CA LEU A 271 8.38 -14.42 -10.63
C LEU A 271 7.72 -14.34 -12.02
N LYS A 272 6.40 -14.09 -12.02
CA LYS A 272 5.62 -13.79 -13.22
C LYS A 272 4.91 -12.44 -13.07
N TYR A 273 4.42 -11.91 -14.19
CA TYR A 273 3.51 -10.78 -14.15
C TYR A 273 2.25 -11.16 -13.36
N TYR A 274 1.91 -10.33 -12.39
CA TYR A 274 0.70 -10.45 -11.60
C TYR A 274 0.25 -9.07 -11.16
N ASP A 275 -0.99 -8.71 -11.44
CA ASP A 275 -1.53 -7.39 -11.13
C ASP A 275 -2.39 -7.43 -9.88
N LEU A 276 -2.16 -6.51 -8.95
CA LEU A 276 -2.92 -6.41 -7.70
C LEU A 276 -4.41 -6.13 -7.96
N TYR A 277 -4.71 -5.33 -8.97
CA TYR A 277 -6.07 -4.88 -9.24
C TYR A 277 -6.80 -5.82 -10.21
N ALA A 278 -6.14 -6.21 -11.31
CA ALA A 278 -6.74 -6.99 -12.38
C ALA A 278 -6.71 -8.51 -12.16
N ASP A 279 -5.73 -9.01 -11.39
CA ASP A 279 -5.65 -10.45 -11.09
C ASP A 279 -6.12 -10.74 -9.67
N PHE A 280 -5.44 -10.18 -8.65
CA PHE A 280 -5.78 -10.43 -7.26
C PHE A 280 -7.15 -9.82 -6.90
N GLY A 281 -7.39 -8.55 -7.24
CA GLY A 281 -8.64 -7.84 -6.92
C GLY A 281 -9.87 -8.47 -7.54
N LEU A 282 -9.79 -8.93 -8.81
CA LEU A 282 -10.91 -9.60 -9.48
C LEU A 282 -11.20 -10.99 -8.91
N SER A 283 -10.30 -11.56 -8.11
CA SER A 283 -10.51 -12.83 -7.39
C SER A 283 -11.11 -12.63 -5.99
N LEU A 284 -11.44 -11.41 -5.59
CA LEU A 284 -11.96 -11.09 -4.26
C LEU A 284 -13.48 -10.89 -4.28
N GLY A 285 -14.10 -11.11 -3.12
CA GLY A 285 -15.52 -10.85 -2.88
C GLY A 285 -16.40 -12.10 -2.88
N ASN A 286 -17.70 -11.87 -2.70
CA ASN A 286 -18.69 -12.96 -2.59
C ASN A 286 -18.98 -13.62 -3.94
N HIS A 287 -18.90 -12.86 -5.05
CA HIS A 287 -19.11 -13.31 -6.42
C HIS A 287 -17.95 -12.88 -7.33
N PRO A 288 -16.73 -13.39 -7.07
CA PRO A 288 -15.51 -12.93 -7.75
C PRO A 288 -15.58 -13.15 -9.25
N ARG A 289 -14.87 -12.33 -10.02
CA ARG A 289 -14.79 -12.42 -11.48
C ARG A 289 -13.77 -13.44 -11.97
N ILE A 290 -12.83 -13.80 -11.11
CA ILE A 290 -11.82 -14.84 -11.34
C ILE A 290 -11.99 -15.90 -10.27
N GLU A 291 -12.13 -17.14 -10.70
CA GLU A 291 -12.23 -18.30 -9.80
C GLU A 291 -10.83 -18.69 -9.30
N ASP A 292 -10.63 -18.62 -7.99
CA ASP A 292 -9.45 -19.09 -7.27
C ASP A 292 -9.88 -19.47 -5.85
N GLU A 293 -9.99 -20.75 -5.56
CA GLU A 293 -10.55 -21.26 -4.31
C GLU A 293 -9.91 -20.65 -3.06
N GLU A 294 -8.56 -20.48 -3.05
CA GLU A 294 -7.86 -19.90 -1.90
C GLU A 294 -8.11 -18.39 -1.77
N LEU A 295 -8.06 -17.63 -2.88
CA LEU A 295 -8.31 -16.19 -2.88
C LEU A 295 -9.79 -15.86 -2.61
N ASN A 296 -10.70 -16.63 -3.19
CA ASN A 296 -12.13 -16.46 -2.98
C ASN A 296 -12.56 -16.75 -1.53
N SER A 297 -11.72 -17.46 -0.75
CA SER A 297 -11.94 -17.72 0.68
C SER A 297 -11.52 -16.58 1.60
N LEU A 298 -10.89 -15.52 1.08
CA LEU A 298 -10.53 -14.35 1.88
C LEU A 298 -11.76 -13.52 2.23
N SER A 299 -11.85 -13.09 3.49
CA SER A 299 -12.84 -12.11 3.90
C SER A 299 -12.44 -10.72 3.43
N VAL A 300 -13.37 -10.01 2.77
CA VAL A 300 -13.08 -8.71 2.16
C VAL A 300 -14.11 -7.67 2.58
N ALA A 301 -13.63 -6.56 3.11
CA ALA A 301 -14.44 -5.39 3.40
C ALA A 301 -14.04 -4.19 2.54
N ILE A 302 -15.01 -3.36 2.21
CA ILE A 302 -14.79 -2.09 1.51
C ILE A 302 -15.30 -0.94 2.37
N LEU A 303 -14.52 0.14 2.44
CA LEU A 303 -14.84 1.29 3.25
C LEU A 303 -14.82 2.57 2.42
N PRO A 304 -15.87 3.40 2.50
CA PRO A 304 -15.78 4.76 1.97
C PRO A 304 -14.83 5.59 2.83
N LEU A 305 -13.91 6.33 2.21
CA LEU A 305 -13.06 7.29 2.90
C LEU A 305 -13.89 8.56 3.21
N PRO A 306 -14.18 8.86 4.49
CA PRO A 306 -15.10 9.93 4.83
C PRO A 306 -14.58 11.31 4.46
N GLY A 307 -15.33 12.05 3.61
CA GLY A 307 -14.90 13.37 3.11
C GLY A 307 -13.59 13.31 2.33
N GLY A 308 -13.33 12.16 1.68
CA GLY A 308 -12.15 11.94 0.88
C GLY A 308 -12.19 12.70 -0.44
N GLU A 309 -11.03 13.18 -0.85
CA GLU A 309 -10.76 13.75 -2.16
C GLU A 309 -9.59 12.98 -2.79
N PHE A 310 -9.66 12.74 -4.07
CA PHE A 310 -8.68 11.95 -4.81
C PHE A 310 -8.10 12.77 -5.96
N TYR A 311 -6.78 12.91 -5.97
CA TYR A 311 -6.02 13.62 -6.98
C TYR A 311 -4.99 12.68 -7.58
N HIS A 312 -5.09 12.45 -8.89
CA HIS A 312 -4.18 11.54 -9.61
C HIS A 312 -3.12 12.35 -10.36
N TYR A 313 -1.86 11.92 -10.28
CA TYR A 313 -0.70 12.54 -10.91
C TYR A 313 -0.06 11.61 -11.95
N GLY A 314 -0.88 10.82 -12.63
CA GLY A 314 -0.44 9.84 -13.61
C GLY A 314 0.05 10.43 -14.93
N THR A 315 -0.48 11.62 -15.31
CA THR A 315 -0.20 12.31 -16.58
C THR A 315 0.06 13.80 -16.39
N SER A 316 0.68 14.45 -17.38
CA SER A 316 0.88 15.91 -17.35
C SER A 316 -0.43 16.70 -17.29
N ARG A 317 -1.52 16.18 -17.87
CA ARG A 317 -2.84 16.81 -17.80
C ARG A 317 -3.40 16.75 -16.37
N GLU A 318 -3.31 15.58 -15.76
CA GLU A 318 -3.78 15.36 -14.38
C GLU A 318 -2.96 16.17 -13.37
N LEU A 319 -1.64 16.31 -13.58
CA LEU A 319 -0.83 17.22 -12.78
C LEU A 319 -1.40 18.64 -12.78
N LEU A 320 -1.71 19.17 -13.96
CA LEU A 320 -2.25 20.54 -14.11
C LEU A 320 -3.67 20.68 -13.54
N SER A 321 -4.51 19.65 -13.63
CA SER A 321 -5.88 19.70 -13.12
C SER A 321 -5.98 19.46 -11.61
N SER A 322 -4.93 18.84 -11.01
CA SER A 322 -4.89 18.48 -9.59
C SER A 322 -4.10 19.49 -8.73
N THR A 323 -3.42 20.46 -9.35
CA THR A 323 -2.71 21.54 -8.68
C THR A 323 -3.45 22.86 -8.80
#